data_a428d073d3d458a7a7a3da8a38a3c24f
#
_entry.id   a428d073d3d458a7a7a3da8a38a3c24f
#
_cell.length_a   1.000
_cell.length_b   1.000
_cell.length_c   1.000
_cell.angle_alpha   90.00
_cell.angle_beta   90.00
_cell.angle_gamma   90.00
#
_symmetry.space_group_name_H-M   'P 1'
#
loop_
_entity.id
_entity.type
_entity.pdbx_description
1 polymer ?
#
loop_
_entity_poly.entity_id
_entity_poly.type
_entity_poly.pdbx_seq_one_letter_code
_entity_poly.pdbx_strand_id
1 'polypeptide(L)'
;MKYRELIKKIQHDSGFSDAESEEALEQTVTSIAERLTLGERKDFASQLPPELQEVALAAEMPEKYERHQDIIQEVMEKEGIEEERAKKQILTAWNALRSFISPGEIKDIKSQLPDSAAALLY
;
A
#
# COMPACT_ATOMS: atom_id res chain seq x y z
N MET A 1 5.82 -0.61 -19.17
CA MET A 1 5.37 0.46 -18.28
C MET A 1 5.12 -0.08 -16.88
N LYS A 2 5.72 0.55 -15.92
CA LYS A 2 5.75 0.04 -14.54
C LYS A 2 4.37 -0.22 -13.93
N TYR A 3 3.42 0.69 -14.14
CA TYR A 3 2.08 0.53 -13.58
C TYR A 3 1.40 -0.74 -14.07
N ARG A 4 1.43 -0.97 -15.39
CA ARG A 4 0.80 -2.17 -15.98
C ARG A 4 1.53 -3.44 -15.56
N GLU A 5 2.83 -3.37 -15.33
CA GLU A 5 3.59 -4.50 -14.83
C GLU A 5 3.15 -4.86 -13.41
N LEU A 6 2.91 -3.85 -12.57
CA LEU A 6 2.37 -4.06 -11.22
C LEU A 6 1.00 -4.73 -11.26
N ILE A 7 0.11 -4.22 -12.11
CA ILE A 7 -1.23 -4.78 -12.26
C ILE A 7 -1.16 -6.24 -12.71
N LYS A 8 -0.34 -6.54 -13.70
CA LYS A 8 -0.18 -7.91 -14.21
C LYS A 8 0.35 -8.85 -13.14
N LYS A 9 1.31 -8.39 -12.35
CA LYS A 9 1.87 -9.21 -11.26
C LYS A 9 0.80 -9.50 -10.20
N ILE A 10 0.01 -8.50 -9.83
CA ILE A 10 -1.06 -8.67 -8.86
C ILE A 10 -2.09 -9.68 -9.39
N GLN A 11 -2.48 -9.56 -10.66
CA GLN A 11 -3.40 -10.49 -11.29
C GLN A 11 -2.86 -11.91 -11.30
N HIS A 12 -1.59 -12.06 -11.65
CA HIS A 12 -0.95 -13.36 -11.69
C HIS A 12 -0.92 -14.02 -10.30
N ASP A 13 -0.56 -13.25 -9.28
CA ASP A 13 -0.38 -13.78 -7.93
C ASP A 13 -1.71 -13.98 -7.18
N SER A 14 -2.75 -13.25 -7.53
CA SER A 14 -4.01 -13.27 -6.80
C SER A 14 -5.20 -13.86 -7.56
N GLY A 15 -5.17 -13.79 -8.89
CA GLY A 15 -6.32 -14.13 -9.70
C GLY A 15 -7.35 -13.00 -9.79
N PHE A 16 -7.02 -11.80 -9.31
CA PHE A 16 -7.93 -10.64 -9.38
C PHE A 16 -8.11 -10.16 -10.81
N SER A 17 -9.24 -9.51 -11.07
CA SER A 17 -9.49 -8.82 -12.34
C SER A 17 -8.62 -7.55 -12.42
N ASP A 18 -8.60 -6.88 -13.56
CA ASP A 18 -7.94 -5.59 -13.73
C ASP A 18 -8.44 -4.58 -12.68
N ALA A 19 -9.75 -4.44 -12.57
CA ALA A 19 -10.35 -3.47 -11.65
C ALA A 19 -10.02 -3.80 -10.19
N GLU A 20 -10.10 -5.07 -9.83
CA GLU A 20 -9.77 -5.52 -8.48
C GLU A 20 -8.29 -5.29 -8.16
N SER A 21 -7.42 -5.50 -9.13
CA SER A 21 -5.97 -5.29 -8.96
C SER A 21 -5.63 -3.81 -8.80
N GLU A 22 -6.27 -2.95 -9.58
CA GLU A 22 -6.10 -1.50 -9.47
C GLU A 22 -6.56 -1.01 -8.11
N GLU A 23 -7.72 -1.47 -7.65
CA GLU A 23 -8.26 -1.11 -6.35
C GLU A 23 -7.35 -1.57 -5.21
N ALA A 24 -6.88 -2.81 -5.27
CA ALA A 24 -5.97 -3.35 -4.27
C ALA A 24 -4.68 -2.55 -4.20
N LEU A 25 -4.13 -2.18 -5.35
CA LEU A 25 -2.89 -1.41 -5.45
C LEU A 25 -3.06 0.01 -4.89
N GLU A 26 -4.10 0.70 -5.32
CA GLU A 26 -4.37 2.06 -4.87
C GLU A 26 -4.67 2.12 -3.37
N GLN A 27 -5.48 1.19 -2.87
CA GLN A 27 -5.81 1.13 -1.45
C GLN A 27 -4.57 0.85 -0.60
N THR A 28 -3.70 -0.04 -1.06
CA THR A 28 -2.47 -0.36 -0.33
C THR A 28 -1.53 0.84 -0.28
N VAL A 29 -1.36 1.53 -1.41
CA VAL A 29 -0.54 2.75 -1.46
C VAL A 29 -1.10 3.81 -0.51
N THR A 30 -2.42 4.02 -0.55
CA THR A 30 -3.08 5.00 0.33
C THR A 30 -2.87 4.66 1.80
N SER A 31 -3.10 3.41 2.17
CA SER A 31 -2.96 2.97 3.56
C SER A 31 -1.54 3.12 4.10
N ILE A 32 -0.56 2.81 3.27
CA ILE A 32 0.85 3.01 3.64
C ILE A 32 1.15 4.50 3.79
N ALA A 33 0.78 5.30 2.79
CA ALA A 33 1.06 6.73 2.78
C ALA A 33 0.42 7.48 3.95
N GLU A 34 -0.79 7.09 4.36
CA GLU A 34 -1.46 7.68 5.51
C GLU A 34 -0.67 7.53 6.81
N ARG A 35 0.19 6.53 6.89
CA ARG A 35 0.98 6.21 8.08
C ARG A 35 2.40 6.77 8.05
N LEU A 36 2.76 7.46 6.97
CA LEU A 36 4.09 8.04 6.79
C LEU A 36 4.08 9.54 7.12
N THR A 37 5.23 10.05 7.56
CA THR A 37 5.43 11.49 7.67
C THR A 37 5.38 12.09 6.26
N LEU A 38 5.16 13.39 6.16
CA LEU A 38 5.07 14.06 4.87
C LEU A 38 6.34 13.88 4.04
N GLY A 39 7.51 13.96 4.68
CA GLY A 39 8.79 13.77 4.00
C GLY A 39 8.95 12.36 3.45
N GLU A 40 8.64 11.35 4.27
CA GLU A 40 8.74 9.96 3.84
C GLU A 40 7.69 9.62 2.77
N ARG A 41 6.53 10.25 2.85
CA ARG A 41 5.49 10.07 1.84
C ARG A 41 5.98 10.56 0.47
N LYS A 42 6.69 11.68 0.43
CA LYS A 42 7.27 12.19 -0.81
C LYS A 42 8.34 11.25 -1.36
N ASP A 43 9.17 10.69 -0.49
CA ASP A 43 10.20 9.73 -0.90
C ASP A 43 9.56 8.46 -1.46
N PHE A 44 8.52 7.95 -0.79
CA PHE A 44 7.75 6.81 -1.24
C PHE A 44 7.15 7.07 -2.63
N ALA A 45 6.45 8.20 -2.77
CA ALA A 45 5.81 8.58 -4.03
C ALA A 45 6.81 8.67 -5.17
N SER A 46 8.01 9.19 -4.89
CA SER A 46 9.03 9.38 -5.93
C SER A 46 9.48 8.08 -6.59
N GLN A 47 9.31 6.94 -5.91
CA GLN A 47 9.70 5.64 -6.44
C GLN A 47 8.54 4.91 -7.12
N LEU A 48 7.34 5.47 -7.06
CA LEU A 48 6.15 4.86 -7.67
C LEU A 48 5.96 5.30 -9.11
N PRO A 49 5.25 4.50 -9.93
CA PRO A 49 4.85 4.94 -11.27
C PRO A 49 3.99 6.21 -11.17
N PRO A 50 3.96 7.04 -12.22
CA PRO A 50 3.20 8.30 -12.19
C PRO A 50 1.75 8.15 -11.74
N GLU A 51 1.08 7.07 -12.15
CA GLU A 51 -0.31 6.80 -11.80
C GLU A 51 -0.54 6.67 -10.29
N LEU A 52 0.49 6.28 -9.55
CA LEU A 52 0.41 6.08 -8.11
C LEU A 52 1.00 7.21 -7.28
N GLN A 53 1.79 8.09 -7.90
CA GLN A 53 2.41 9.21 -7.18
C GLN A 53 1.36 10.12 -6.57
N GLU A 54 0.33 10.48 -7.33
CA GLU A 54 -0.75 11.31 -6.83
C GLU A 54 -1.56 10.62 -5.74
N VAL A 55 -1.76 9.31 -5.88
CA VAL A 55 -2.48 8.53 -4.87
C VAL A 55 -1.75 8.62 -3.53
N ALA A 56 -0.44 8.44 -3.53
CA ALA A 56 0.36 8.53 -2.32
C ALA A 56 0.34 9.94 -1.72
N LEU A 57 0.50 10.96 -2.57
CA LEU A 57 0.57 12.36 -2.11
C LEU A 57 -0.79 12.89 -1.66
N ALA A 58 -1.88 12.37 -2.23
CA ALA A 58 -3.23 12.80 -1.88
C ALA A 58 -3.76 12.11 -0.61
N ALA A 59 -3.07 11.12 -0.08
CA ALA A 59 -3.51 10.43 1.13
C ALA A 59 -3.64 11.42 2.29
N GLU A 60 -4.74 11.31 3.03
CA GLU A 60 -4.98 12.21 4.15
C GLU A 60 -4.05 11.93 5.32
N MET A 61 -3.84 12.95 6.17
CA MET A 61 -3.10 12.79 7.41
C MET A 61 -4.12 12.46 8.49
N PRO A 62 -4.27 11.19 8.87
CA PRO A 62 -5.27 10.82 9.87
C PRO A 62 -4.91 11.41 11.24
N GLU A 63 -5.91 11.50 12.10
CA GLU A 63 -5.70 11.87 13.49
C GLU A 63 -4.69 10.91 14.14
N LYS A 64 -4.00 11.38 15.16
CA LYS A 64 -2.91 10.63 15.77
C LYS A 64 -3.27 9.19 16.15
N TYR A 65 -4.48 8.98 16.67
CA TYR A 65 -4.94 7.65 17.05
C TYR A 65 -5.22 6.76 15.83
N GLU A 66 -5.66 7.36 14.71
CA GLU A 66 -5.95 6.62 13.49
C GLU A 66 -4.69 6.06 12.83
N ARG A 67 -3.55 6.71 13.05
CA ARG A 67 -2.28 6.22 12.50
C ARG A 67 -1.89 4.85 13.04
N HIS A 68 -2.41 4.49 14.21
CA HIS A 68 -2.12 3.21 14.84
C HIS A 68 -3.18 2.17 14.55
N GLN A 69 -4.19 2.52 13.75
CA GLN A 69 -5.21 1.57 13.34
C GLN A 69 -4.58 0.47 12.49
N ASP A 70 -5.04 -0.77 12.71
CA ASP A 70 -4.60 -1.91 11.92
C ASP A 70 -4.94 -1.68 10.45
N ILE A 71 -3.96 -1.85 9.59
CA ILE A 71 -4.10 -1.64 8.15
C ILE A 71 -5.13 -2.59 7.54
N ILE A 72 -5.20 -3.83 8.03
CA ILE A 72 -6.18 -4.80 7.57
C ILE A 72 -7.59 -4.34 7.93
N GLN A 73 -7.76 -3.89 9.17
CA GLN A 73 -9.05 -3.40 9.65
C GLN A 73 -9.53 -2.20 8.83
N GLU A 74 -8.63 -1.28 8.51
CA GLU A 74 -8.95 -0.13 7.68
C GLU A 74 -9.46 -0.54 6.31
N VAL A 75 -8.78 -1.46 5.66
CA VAL A 75 -9.19 -1.93 4.33
C VAL A 75 -10.52 -2.66 4.38
N MET A 76 -10.73 -3.49 5.41
CA MET A 76 -12.02 -4.17 5.62
C MET A 76 -13.16 -3.17 5.70
N GLU A 77 -12.98 -2.12 6.49
CA GLU A 77 -14.02 -1.10 6.69
C GLU A 77 -14.26 -0.25 5.45
N LYS A 78 -13.19 0.19 4.79
CA LYS A 78 -13.31 1.05 3.61
C LYS A 78 -13.91 0.34 2.41
N GLU A 79 -13.60 -0.94 2.23
CA GLU A 79 -14.04 -1.68 1.06
C GLU A 79 -15.19 -2.66 1.34
N GLY A 80 -15.57 -2.81 2.60
CA GLY A 80 -16.67 -3.72 2.97
C GLY A 80 -16.35 -5.18 2.68
N ILE A 81 -15.12 -5.59 2.96
CA ILE A 81 -14.65 -6.96 2.70
C ILE A 81 -14.18 -7.63 3.98
N GLU A 82 -14.07 -8.95 3.93
CA GLU A 82 -13.62 -9.74 5.07
C GLU A 82 -12.09 -9.70 5.23
N GLU A 83 -11.64 -10.09 6.42
CA GLU A 83 -10.23 -10.06 6.79
C GLU A 83 -9.32 -10.78 5.79
N GLU A 84 -9.68 -11.99 5.38
CA GLU A 84 -8.84 -12.77 4.46
C GLU A 84 -8.67 -12.08 3.12
N ARG A 85 -9.75 -11.48 2.62
CA ARG A 85 -9.70 -10.73 1.36
C ARG A 85 -8.84 -9.48 1.50
N ALA A 86 -9.02 -8.74 2.59
CA ALA A 86 -8.23 -7.53 2.86
C ALA A 86 -6.75 -7.86 2.96
N LYS A 87 -6.43 -8.90 3.69
CA LYS A 87 -5.05 -9.37 3.85
C LYS A 87 -4.44 -9.76 2.52
N LYS A 88 -5.19 -10.51 1.71
CA LYS A 88 -4.74 -10.92 0.37
C LYS A 88 -4.45 -9.72 -0.52
N GLN A 89 -5.33 -8.72 -0.51
CA GLN A 89 -5.14 -7.51 -1.29
C GLN A 89 -3.86 -6.77 -0.90
N ILE A 90 -3.68 -6.55 0.38
CA ILE A 90 -2.52 -5.82 0.90
C ILE A 90 -1.22 -6.56 0.59
N LEU A 91 -1.17 -7.85 0.89
CA LEU A 91 0.05 -8.63 0.71
C LEU A 91 0.42 -8.78 -0.76
N THR A 92 -0.57 -9.03 -1.62
CA THR A 92 -0.32 -9.18 -3.06
C THR A 92 0.16 -7.86 -3.67
N ALA A 93 -0.50 -6.75 -3.31
CA ALA A 93 -0.12 -5.44 -3.79
C ALA A 93 1.27 -5.04 -3.27
N TRP A 94 1.54 -5.28 -1.99
CA TRP A 94 2.84 -4.97 -1.42
C TRP A 94 3.96 -5.79 -2.06
N ASN A 95 3.74 -7.09 -2.29
CA ASN A 95 4.74 -7.93 -2.96
C ASN A 95 5.08 -7.43 -4.35
N ALA A 96 4.10 -6.90 -5.06
CA ALA A 96 4.33 -6.29 -6.37
C ALA A 96 5.11 -4.98 -6.22
N LEU A 97 4.67 -4.10 -5.32
CA LEU A 97 5.28 -2.78 -5.10
C LEU A 97 6.74 -2.87 -4.68
N ARG A 98 7.06 -3.77 -3.77
CA ARG A 98 8.41 -3.83 -3.19
C ARG A 98 9.49 -4.13 -4.22
N SER A 99 9.13 -4.73 -5.35
CA SER A 99 10.11 -4.99 -6.43
C SER A 99 10.50 -3.71 -7.19
N PHE A 100 9.72 -2.64 -7.03
CA PHE A 100 9.98 -1.33 -7.67
C PHE A 100 10.50 -0.28 -6.69
N ILE A 101 10.64 -0.66 -5.42
CA ILE A 101 11.08 0.26 -4.36
C ILE A 101 12.46 -0.20 -3.87
N SER A 102 13.38 0.76 -3.67
CA SER A 102 14.72 0.43 -3.21
C SER A 102 14.70 -0.20 -1.81
N PRO A 103 15.66 -1.10 -1.49
CA PRO A 103 15.74 -1.68 -0.15
C PRO A 103 15.83 -0.65 0.96
N GLY A 104 16.53 0.46 0.72
CA GLY A 104 16.63 1.53 1.70
C GLY A 104 15.31 2.20 1.97
N GLU A 105 14.51 2.43 0.92
CA GLU A 105 13.20 3.03 1.06
C GLU A 105 12.22 2.07 1.76
N ILE A 106 12.30 0.78 1.46
CA ILE A 106 11.49 -0.24 2.16
C ILE A 106 11.78 -0.19 3.66
N LYS A 107 13.05 -0.10 4.02
CA LYS A 107 13.46 -0.02 5.44
C LYS A 107 12.91 1.25 6.10
N ASP A 108 13.01 2.38 5.41
CA ASP A 108 12.52 3.66 5.93
C ASP A 108 11.01 3.65 6.12
N ILE A 109 10.27 3.10 5.15
CA ILE A 109 8.81 2.94 5.26
C ILE A 109 8.47 2.11 6.50
N LYS A 110 9.08 0.95 6.65
CA LYS A 110 8.82 0.06 7.78
C LYS A 110 9.12 0.71 9.12
N SER A 111 10.15 1.56 9.18
CA SER A 111 10.52 2.24 10.42
C SER A 111 9.46 3.22 10.90
N GLN A 112 8.62 3.71 10.00
CA GLN A 112 7.57 4.67 10.32
C GLN A 112 6.20 4.03 10.53
N LEU A 113 6.04 2.76 10.14
CA LEU A 113 4.77 2.07 10.30
C LEU A 113 4.58 1.58 11.73
N PRO A 114 3.31 1.48 12.21
CA PRO A 114 3.02 0.79 13.46
C PRO A 114 3.55 -0.65 13.40
N ASP A 115 3.91 -1.22 14.52
CA ASP A 115 4.51 -2.56 14.58
C ASP A 115 3.68 -3.62 13.86
N SER A 116 2.35 -3.58 14.01
CA SER A 116 1.46 -4.54 13.34
C SER A 116 1.53 -4.44 11.82
N ALA A 117 1.57 -3.23 11.30
CA ALA A 117 1.67 -3.00 9.85
C ALA A 117 3.06 -3.38 9.33
N ALA A 118 4.12 -3.01 10.06
CA ALA A 118 5.48 -3.36 9.68
C ALA A 118 5.68 -4.88 9.63
N ALA A 119 5.11 -5.60 10.58
CA ALA A 119 5.17 -7.06 10.61
C ALA A 119 4.42 -7.69 9.44
N LEU A 120 3.27 -7.12 9.09
CA LEU A 120 2.44 -7.60 7.97
C LEU A 120 3.17 -7.44 6.63
N LEU A 121 3.84 -6.31 6.44
CA LEU A 121 4.49 -5.98 5.17
C LEU A 121 5.93 -6.50 5.07
N TYR A 122 6.26 -7.43 5.85
CA TYR A 122 7.58 -8.04 5.90
C TYR A 122 8.04 -8.69 4.59
#